data_dcb0b13467ee6751ea9a52c2180d9dae
#
_entry.id   dcb0b13467ee6751ea9a52c2180d9dae
#
_cell.length_a   1.000
_cell.length_b   1.000
_cell.length_c   1.000
_cell.angle_alpha   90.00
_cell.angle_beta   90.00
_cell.angle_gamma   90.00
#
_symmetry.space_group_name_H-M   'P 1'
#
loop_
_entity.id
_entity.type
_entity.pdbx_description
1 polymer ?
#
loop_
_entity_poly.entity_id
_entity_poly.type
_entity_poly.pdbx_seq_one_letter_code
_entity_poly.pdbx_strand_id
1 'polypeptide(L)'
;HFGYKEGVTKEHQKMGSRARLQKMAEDGVPFDERKFGMGQGLRPQLVNFVRSERILIKDVKMINSPFWVMHPLLCKDITVDGVTVWNEGPNGDGCDPEACENVLIQNCIFHTGDDCIAIKSGRNNDGRLWNQPSKNIIIRNCRMEDGHGGVVIGSEISGGCENVYAENCEMDSPHLERILRIKTNNCRGGLIQNIHMRKVTVGQCKEAVLKINLDYEPREACYRGFEPTVRNVSMEDVTCQKSNYGVLIIGGNKVENVYDIHVKNCKFDGVIKQPTKVTGKTRNVKFDNLIINGSLVLNKEDRPYQTYSEWLTHSEMQRVPQSYLLDFSKKPKWSYVMGIEMEGMLDTYLHYKDGKS
;
A
#
# COMPACT_ATOMS: atom_id res chain seq x y z
N HIS A 1 -5.15 10.96 28.65
CA HIS A 1 -4.52 9.92 29.47
C HIS A 1 -3.98 8.75 28.66
N PHE A 2 -4.51 8.49 27.50
CA PHE A 2 -3.94 7.58 26.52
C PHE A 2 -3.07 8.34 25.51
N GLY A 3 -2.75 9.57 25.86
CA GLY A 3 -2.18 10.53 24.94
C GLY A 3 -0.73 10.27 24.58
N TYR A 4 -0.32 10.99 23.61
CA TYR A 4 0.94 10.96 22.89
C TYR A 4 2.08 11.67 23.60
N LYS A 5 2.02 11.85 24.90
CA LYS A 5 3.19 12.25 25.65
C LYS A 5 4.15 11.07 25.70
N GLU A 6 5.37 11.31 25.33
CA GLU A 6 6.42 10.31 25.09
C GLU A 6 6.54 9.23 26.19
N GLY A 7 6.25 9.52 27.43
CA GLY A 7 6.26 8.56 28.55
C GLY A 7 5.06 7.60 28.55
N VAL A 8 3.86 8.06 28.24
CA VAL A 8 2.61 7.29 28.37
C VAL A 8 2.52 6.18 27.32
N THR A 9 3.02 6.42 26.11
CA THR A 9 3.02 5.39 25.05
C THR A 9 3.95 4.24 25.41
N LYS A 10 5.11 4.51 26.02
CA LYS A 10 6.05 3.47 26.45
C LYS A 10 5.52 2.65 27.62
N GLU A 11 4.87 3.27 28.58
CA GLU A 11 4.23 2.55 29.70
C GLU A 11 3.08 1.67 29.22
N HIS A 12 2.28 2.17 28.33
CA HIS A 12 1.20 1.42 27.69
C HIS A 12 1.72 0.16 26.97
N GLN A 13 2.80 0.28 26.22
CA GLN A 13 3.46 -0.87 25.59
C GLN A 13 4.07 -1.84 26.60
N LYS A 14 4.60 -1.34 27.71
CA LYS A 14 5.17 -2.15 28.79
C LYS A 14 4.12 -3.01 29.51
N MET A 15 2.86 -2.61 29.53
CA MET A 15 1.78 -3.39 30.16
C MET A 15 1.51 -4.73 29.47
N GLY A 16 1.98 -4.90 28.22
CA GLY A 16 1.83 -6.16 27.47
C GLY A 16 0.39 -6.55 27.12
N SER A 17 -0.59 -5.71 27.44
CA SER A 17 -2.01 -6.04 27.22
C SER A 17 -2.37 -6.21 25.75
N ARG A 18 -1.78 -5.40 24.86
CA ARG A 18 -1.93 -5.58 23.41
C ARG A 18 -1.39 -6.94 22.95
N ALA A 19 -0.19 -7.29 23.36
CA ALA A 19 0.42 -8.59 23.01
C ALA A 19 -0.39 -9.75 23.58
N ARG A 20 -0.89 -9.63 24.83
CA ARG A 20 -1.77 -10.62 25.43
C ARG A 20 -3.08 -10.77 24.65
N LEU A 21 -3.75 -9.68 24.30
CA LEU A 21 -4.97 -9.72 23.50
C LEU A 21 -4.74 -10.39 22.14
N GLN A 22 -3.65 -10.03 21.47
CA GLN A 22 -3.29 -10.63 20.18
C GLN A 22 -3.00 -12.13 20.30
N LYS A 23 -2.30 -12.55 21.38
CA LYS A 23 -2.05 -13.96 21.64
C LYS A 23 -3.35 -14.74 21.94
N MET A 24 -4.25 -14.18 22.74
CA MET A 24 -5.56 -14.78 23.00
C MET A 24 -6.36 -14.97 21.69
N ALA A 25 -6.29 -14.03 20.78
CA ALA A 25 -6.93 -14.14 19.46
C ALA A 25 -6.30 -15.26 18.62
N GLU A 26 -4.97 -15.35 18.54
CA GLU A 26 -4.28 -16.43 17.83
C GLU A 26 -4.58 -17.81 18.42
N ASP A 27 -4.66 -17.90 19.74
CA ASP A 27 -4.95 -19.15 20.47
C ASP A 27 -6.44 -19.54 20.42
N GLY A 28 -7.29 -18.70 19.80
CA GLY A 28 -8.74 -18.97 19.69
C GLY A 28 -9.50 -18.85 21.00
N VAL A 29 -9.00 -18.09 21.97
CA VAL A 29 -9.74 -17.85 23.23
C VAL A 29 -11.07 -17.19 22.92
N PRO A 30 -12.20 -17.64 23.46
CA PRO A 30 -13.52 -17.05 23.27
C PRO A 30 -13.56 -15.56 23.61
N PHE A 31 -14.36 -14.77 22.88
CA PHE A 31 -14.41 -13.32 23.06
C PHE A 31 -14.85 -12.91 24.47
N ASP A 32 -15.78 -13.61 25.05
CA ASP A 32 -16.32 -13.39 26.41
C ASP A 32 -15.31 -13.68 27.54
N GLU A 33 -14.24 -14.40 27.22
CA GLU A 33 -13.14 -14.66 28.14
C GLU A 33 -12.02 -13.61 28.04
N ARG A 34 -12.00 -12.80 26.97
CA ARG A 34 -10.97 -11.75 26.72
C ARG A 34 -11.30 -10.47 27.49
N LYS A 35 -11.16 -10.50 28.82
CA LYS A 35 -11.51 -9.37 29.67
C LYS A 35 -10.33 -8.44 29.87
N PHE A 36 -10.54 -7.20 29.48
CA PHE A 36 -9.62 -6.09 29.68
C PHE A 36 -10.39 -4.93 30.28
N GLY A 37 -9.93 -4.41 31.40
CA GLY A 37 -10.60 -3.34 32.13
C GLY A 37 -9.66 -2.19 32.49
N MET A 38 -10.07 -1.43 33.48
CA MET A 38 -9.29 -0.30 33.97
C MET A 38 -7.86 -0.75 34.36
N GLY A 39 -6.86 0.06 34.00
CA GLY A 39 -5.45 -0.24 34.27
C GLY A 39 -4.78 -1.20 33.29
N GLN A 40 -5.51 -1.79 32.34
CA GLN A 40 -4.94 -2.68 31.32
C GLN A 40 -4.27 -1.92 30.16
N GLY A 41 -4.50 -0.63 30.02
CA GLY A 41 -3.80 0.22 29.07
C GLY A 41 -4.16 0.00 27.60
N LEU A 42 -5.27 -0.61 27.23
CA LEU A 42 -5.77 -0.61 25.86
C LEU A 42 -6.42 0.75 25.55
N ARG A 43 -6.04 1.33 24.42
CA ARG A 43 -6.57 2.64 23.97
C ARG A 43 -7.92 2.47 23.29
N PRO A 44 -8.97 3.22 23.67
CA PRO A 44 -10.26 3.19 22.99
C PRO A 44 -10.22 3.99 21.67
N GLN A 45 -11.08 3.62 20.75
CA GLN A 45 -11.46 4.45 19.62
C GLN A 45 -12.30 5.64 20.09
N LEU A 46 -12.35 6.75 19.34
CA LEU A 46 -13.19 7.88 19.69
C LEU A 46 -14.68 7.58 19.41
N VAL A 47 -14.97 7.05 18.24
CA VAL A 47 -16.30 6.63 17.83
C VAL A 47 -16.24 5.18 17.36
N ASN A 48 -16.96 4.30 18.03
CA ASN A 48 -16.99 2.86 17.68
C ASN A 48 -18.43 2.35 17.66
N PHE A 49 -18.92 2.04 16.47
CA PHE A 49 -20.19 1.34 16.27
C PHE A 49 -19.93 -0.14 16.05
N VAL A 50 -20.66 -0.99 16.71
CA VAL A 50 -20.52 -2.45 16.57
C VAL A 50 -21.85 -3.05 16.17
N ARG A 51 -21.88 -3.84 15.09
CA ARG A 51 -23.07 -4.56 14.58
C ARG A 51 -24.29 -3.64 14.43
N SER A 52 -24.05 -2.45 13.89
CA SER A 52 -25.06 -1.43 13.72
C SER A 52 -25.36 -1.18 12.23
N GLU A 53 -26.55 -0.71 11.93
CA GLU A 53 -27.00 -0.42 10.57
C GLU A 53 -27.53 1.01 10.45
N ARG A 54 -27.49 1.57 9.23
CA ARG A 54 -27.98 2.91 8.90
C ARG A 54 -27.33 4.02 9.75
N ILE A 55 -26.01 4.05 9.70
CA ILE A 55 -25.16 4.99 10.46
C ILE A 55 -24.92 6.24 9.60
N LEU A 56 -25.18 7.39 10.17
CA LEU A 56 -24.81 8.69 9.58
C LEU A 56 -23.91 9.46 10.56
N ILE A 57 -22.70 9.76 10.13
CA ILE A 57 -21.77 10.67 10.81
C ILE A 57 -21.59 11.88 9.89
N LYS A 58 -22.08 13.05 10.31
CA LYS A 58 -22.15 14.19 9.42
C LYS A 58 -21.76 15.51 10.08
N ASP A 59 -21.03 16.35 9.33
CA ASP A 59 -20.73 17.75 9.65
C ASP A 59 -20.13 17.95 11.06
N VAL A 60 -19.21 17.06 11.46
CA VAL A 60 -18.54 17.12 12.78
C VAL A 60 -17.02 17.22 12.61
N LYS A 61 -16.37 17.86 13.58
CA LYS A 61 -14.92 17.85 13.71
C LYS A 61 -14.50 16.93 14.85
N MET A 62 -13.59 15.99 14.58
CA MET A 62 -13.07 15.04 15.55
C MET A 62 -11.57 15.27 15.74
N ILE A 63 -11.16 15.42 17.00
CA ILE A 63 -9.78 15.74 17.37
C ILE A 63 -9.32 14.92 18.57
N ASN A 64 -8.00 14.71 18.68
CA ASN A 64 -7.35 14.16 19.88
C ASN A 64 -7.88 12.77 20.30
N SER A 65 -8.18 11.92 19.35
CA SER A 65 -8.49 10.52 19.66
C SER A 65 -7.25 9.81 20.22
N PRO A 66 -7.39 8.97 21.24
CA PRO A 66 -6.26 8.20 21.76
C PRO A 66 -5.84 7.04 20.85
N PHE A 67 -6.65 6.68 19.87
CA PHE A 67 -6.48 5.61 18.91
C PHE A 67 -7.24 5.93 17.61
N TRP A 68 -7.67 4.98 16.83
CA TRP A 68 -8.49 5.18 15.64
C TRP A 68 -9.68 6.12 15.94
N VAL A 69 -9.96 7.04 15.04
CA VAL A 69 -10.99 8.05 15.30
C VAL A 69 -12.39 7.49 15.11
N MET A 70 -12.69 7.00 13.90
CA MET A 70 -13.97 6.37 13.58
C MET A 70 -13.74 4.89 13.24
N HIS A 71 -14.30 3.99 14.02
CA HIS A 71 -14.15 2.55 13.82
C HIS A 71 -15.52 1.83 13.85
N PRO A 72 -16.26 1.85 12.75
CA PRO A 72 -17.41 0.97 12.59
C PRO A 72 -16.93 -0.47 12.39
N LEU A 73 -17.45 -1.39 13.18
CA LEU A 73 -17.11 -2.82 13.20
C LEU A 73 -18.34 -3.68 12.94
N LEU A 74 -18.29 -4.52 11.90
CA LEU A 74 -19.41 -5.41 11.51
C LEU A 74 -20.71 -4.62 11.25
N CYS A 75 -20.60 -3.45 10.63
CA CYS A 75 -21.71 -2.53 10.39
C CYS A 75 -22.13 -2.48 8.92
N LYS A 76 -23.35 -2.01 8.68
CA LYS A 76 -23.93 -1.85 7.34
C LYS A 76 -24.51 -0.46 7.11
N ASP A 77 -24.52 -0.03 5.83
CA ASP A 77 -25.16 1.19 5.38
C ASP A 77 -24.66 2.42 6.16
N ILE A 78 -23.38 2.70 5.98
CA ILE A 78 -22.65 3.75 6.71
C ILE A 78 -22.42 4.92 5.77
N THR A 79 -22.75 6.11 6.24
CA THR A 79 -22.40 7.37 5.57
C THR A 79 -21.60 8.26 6.51
N VAL A 80 -20.40 8.66 6.05
CA VAL A 80 -19.55 9.66 6.68
C VAL A 80 -19.45 10.83 5.72
N ASP A 81 -20.04 11.98 6.07
CA ASP A 81 -20.20 13.14 5.17
C ASP A 81 -19.80 14.44 5.85
N GLY A 82 -18.89 15.19 5.23
CA GLY A 82 -18.50 16.51 5.74
C GLY A 82 -17.73 16.46 7.08
N VAL A 83 -17.09 15.35 7.39
CA VAL A 83 -16.35 15.18 8.65
C VAL A 83 -14.93 15.70 8.49
N THR A 84 -14.45 16.46 9.49
CA THR A 84 -13.04 16.85 9.60
C THR A 84 -12.37 16.07 10.71
N VAL A 85 -11.34 15.32 10.39
CA VAL A 85 -10.47 14.64 11.37
C VAL A 85 -9.16 15.38 11.49
N TRP A 86 -8.76 15.72 12.73
CA TRP A 86 -7.45 16.26 13.05
C TRP A 86 -6.85 15.47 14.21
N ASN A 87 -6.03 14.46 13.92
CA ASN A 87 -5.55 13.51 14.92
C ASN A 87 -4.14 12.99 14.62
N GLU A 88 -3.14 13.74 15.04
CA GLU A 88 -1.72 13.52 14.71
C GLU A 88 -1.03 12.39 15.51
N GLY A 89 -1.74 11.72 16.37
CA GLY A 89 -1.10 10.73 17.23
C GLY A 89 -0.84 9.37 16.60
N PRO A 90 0.03 8.52 17.20
CA PRO A 90 0.31 7.18 16.69
C PRO A 90 -0.93 6.28 16.74
N ASN A 91 -1.19 5.56 15.63
CA ASN A 91 -2.43 4.83 15.36
C ASN A 91 -3.64 5.77 15.40
N GLY A 92 -3.44 7.01 14.94
CA GLY A 92 -4.47 8.03 14.87
C GLY A 92 -5.22 8.01 13.54
N ASP A 93 -5.53 6.81 13.03
CA ASP A 93 -6.24 6.60 11.78
C ASP A 93 -7.58 7.34 11.79
N GLY A 94 -7.98 7.92 10.65
CA GLY A 94 -9.16 8.76 10.58
C GLY A 94 -10.47 7.98 10.54
N CYS A 95 -10.56 6.99 9.66
CA CYS A 95 -11.75 6.14 9.53
C CYS A 95 -11.36 4.71 9.15
N ASP A 96 -11.72 3.77 9.99
CA ASP A 96 -11.37 2.35 9.88
C ASP A 96 -12.62 1.48 9.79
N PRO A 97 -13.33 1.43 8.66
CA PRO A 97 -14.42 0.48 8.50
C PRO A 97 -13.87 -0.94 8.48
N GLU A 98 -14.26 -1.75 9.48
CA GLU A 98 -13.80 -3.12 9.67
C GLU A 98 -14.94 -4.12 9.50
N ALA A 99 -14.81 -5.03 8.53
CA ALA A 99 -15.84 -5.99 8.17
C ALA A 99 -17.22 -5.32 7.92
N CYS A 100 -17.20 -4.18 7.23
CA CYS A 100 -18.38 -3.35 6.96
C CYS A 100 -18.86 -3.49 5.52
N GLU A 101 -20.14 -3.25 5.30
CA GLU A 101 -20.80 -3.33 4.00
C GLU A 101 -21.55 -2.04 3.68
N ASN A 102 -21.47 -1.58 2.43
CA ASN A 102 -22.14 -0.37 1.92
C ASN A 102 -21.69 0.89 2.69
N VAL A 103 -20.46 1.31 2.47
CA VAL A 103 -19.87 2.46 3.16
C VAL A 103 -19.66 3.60 2.17
N LEU A 104 -20.16 4.77 2.47
CA LEU A 104 -19.91 6.01 1.75
C LEU A 104 -19.14 6.98 2.66
N ILE A 105 -17.93 7.38 2.22
CA ILE A 105 -17.11 8.41 2.88
C ILE A 105 -16.96 9.55 1.87
N GLN A 106 -17.52 10.72 2.15
CA GLN A 106 -17.51 11.82 1.20
C GLN A 106 -17.32 13.18 1.86
N ASN A 107 -16.76 14.13 1.08
CA ASN A 107 -16.62 15.53 1.48
C ASN A 107 -15.85 15.71 2.80
N CYS A 108 -14.96 14.78 3.13
CA CYS A 108 -14.24 14.76 4.41
C CYS A 108 -12.83 15.30 4.26
N ILE A 109 -12.27 15.78 5.38
CA ILE A 109 -10.88 16.24 5.48
C ILE A 109 -10.19 15.38 6.54
N PHE A 110 -9.04 14.79 6.17
CA PHE A 110 -8.24 13.95 7.05
C PHE A 110 -6.84 14.55 7.22
N HIS A 111 -6.49 14.85 8.46
CA HIS A 111 -5.16 15.20 8.91
C HIS A 111 -4.81 14.25 10.06
N THR A 112 -4.02 13.21 9.79
CA THR A 112 -3.86 12.07 10.70
C THR A 112 -2.40 11.74 10.94
N GLY A 113 -2.10 11.18 12.10
CA GLY A 113 -0.77 10.67 12.44
C GLY A 113 -0.54 9.22 12.00
N ASP A 114 -1.57 8.57 11.46
CA ASP A 114 -1.50 7.25 10.82
C ASP A 114 -2.34 7.27 9.53
N ASP A 115 -2.97 6.19 9.10
CA ASP A 115 -3.71 6.16 7.84
C ASP A 115 -4.95 7.09 7.87
N CYS A 116 -5.26 7.80 6.78
CA CYS A 116 -6.46 8.64 6.71
C CYS A 116 -7.73 7.78 6.71
N ILE A 117 -7.80 6.82 5.79
CA ILE A 117 -8.88 5.83 5.72
C ILE A 117 -8.20 4.46 5.61
N ALA A 118 -8.46 3.57 6.57
CA ALA A 118 -7.89 2.23 6.59
C ALA A 118 -8.98 1.15 6.69
N ILE A 119 -9.29 0.57 5.54
CA ILE A 119 -10.30 -0.49 5.43
C ILE A 119 -9.74 -1.78 5.99
N LYS A 120 -10.47 -2.41 6.90
CA LYS A 120 -10.05 -3.60 7.64
C LYS A 120 -11.15 -4.68 7.60
N SER A 121 -10.80 -5.92 7.93
CA SER A 121 -11.74 -7.03 8.06
C SER A 121 -11.24 -8.11 9.04
N GLY A 122 -10.65 -7.66 10.12
CA GLY A 122 -10.16 -8.51 11.20
C GLY A 122 -8.72 -8.96 11.04
N ARG A 123 -8.11 -9.19 12.21
CA ARG A 123 -6.70 -9.58 12.32
C ARG A 123 -6.56 -11.08 12.50
N ASN A 124 -5.76 -11.72 11.64
CA ASN A 124 -5.29 -13.09 11.78
C ASN A 124 -6.46 -14.09 12.02
N ASN A 125 -6.36 -14.89 13.10
CA ASN A 125 -7.33 -15.92 13.43
C ASN A 125 -8.75 -15.37 13.59
N ASP A 126 -8.92 -14.28 14.31
CA ASP A 126 -10.24 -13.67 14.50
C ASP A 126 -10.87 -13.25 13.17
N GLY A 127 -10.11 -12.58 12.31
CA GLY A 127 -10.60 -12.16 10.99
C GLY A 127 -10.96 -13.36 10.10
N ARG A 128 -10.19 -14.45 10.17
CA ARG A 128 -10.49 -15.68 9.42
C ARG A 128 -11.71 -16.41 9.96
N LEU A 129 -11.89 -16.44 11.29
CA LEU A 129 -13.08 -17.06 11.93
C LEU A 129 -14.36 -16.32 11.57
N TRP A 130 -14.36 -14.99 11.64
CA TRP A 130 -15.50 -14.17 11.23
C TRP A 130 -15.74 -14.24 9.71
N ASN A 131 -14.68 -14.34 8.93
CA ASN A 131 -14.71 -14.48 7.46
C ASN A 131 -15.68 -13.51 6.79
N GLN A 132 -15.71 -12.28 7.28
CA GLN A 132 -16.58 -11.22 6.76
C GLN A 132 -15.71 -10.15 6.10
N PRO A 133 -15.79 -9.99 4.77
CA PRO A 133 -15.05 -8.95 4.08
C PRO A 133 -15.63 -7.56 4.35
N SER A 134 -14.81 -6.54 4.23
CA SER A 134 -15.30 -5.18 3.98
C SER A 134 -15.62 -5.04 2.51
N LYS A 135 -16.82 -4.56 2.15
CA LYS A 135 -17.26 -4.50 0.75
C LYS A 135 -18.17 -3.33 0.41
N ASN A 136 -18.18 -2.99 -0.88
CA ASN A 136 -18.99 -1.91 -1.44
C ASN A 136 -18.70 -0.57 -0.75
N ILE A 137 -17.48 -0.10 -0.87
CA ILE A 137 -16.99 1.13 -0.21
C ILE A 137 -16.72 2.19 -1.26
N ILE A 138 -17.32 3.35 -1.10
CA ILE A 138 -17.11 4.53 -1.95
C ILE A 138 -16.46 5.63 -1.11
N ILE A 139 -15.34 6.16 -1.59
CA ILE A 139 -14.62 7.29 -1.02
C ILE A 139 -14.56 8.37 -2.09
N ARG A 140 -15.13 9.54 -1.83
CA ARG A 140 -15.14 10.59 -2.84
C ARG A 140 -15.10 12.01 -2.28
N ASN A 141 -14.54 12.92 -3.08
CA ASN A 141 -14.48 14.34 -2.76
C ASN A 141 -13.82 14.60 -1.38
N CYS A 142 -12.83 13.79 -1.02
CA CYS A 142 -12.11 13.92 0.26
C CYS A 142 -10.74 14.56 0.05
N ARG A 143 -10.26 15.24 1.09
CA ARG A 143 -8.89 15.76 1.16
C ARG A 143 -8.11 15.02 2.23
N MET A 144 -6.93 14.51 1.86
CA MET A 144 -5.97 13.88 2.75
C MET A 144 -4.75 14.80 2.88
N GLU A 145 -4.62 15.43 4.03
CA GLU A 145 -3.63 16.49 4.28
C GLU A 145 -2.38 15.98 4.99
N ASP A 146 -2.47 14.86 5.71
CA ASP A 146 -1.34 14.20 6.35
C ASP A 146 -1.70 12.76 6.72
N GLY A 147 -0.70 11.87 6.90
CA GLY A 147 -0.90 10.49 7.34
C GLY A 147 0.08 9.47 6.75
N HIS A 148 -0.05 8.22 7.16
CA HIS A 148 0.73 7.11 6.60
C HIS A 148 0.17 6.57 5.26
N GLY A 149 -1.07 6.90 4.94
CA GLY A 149 -1.69 6.57 3.68
C GLY A 149 -3.03 7.26 3.50
N GLY A 150 -3.36 7.67 2.27
CA GLY A 150 -4.64 8.30 1.96
C GLY A 150 -5.78 7.29 1.97
N VAL A 151 -5.78 6.36 1.02
CA VAL A 151 -6.70 5.21 0.98
C VAL A 151 -5.90 3.94 1.21
N VAL A 152 -6.20 3.23 2.28
CA VAL A 152 -5.43 2.07 2.72
C VAL A 152 -6.35 0.86 2.87
N ILE A 153 -5.90 -0.30 2.40
CA ILE A 153 -6.50 -1.60 2.67
C ILE A 153 -5.53 -2.39 3.55
N GLY A 154 -5.98 -2.75 4.75
CA GLY A 154 -5.17 -3.48 5.72
C GLY A 154 -4.56 -2.61 6.82
N SER A 155 -3.63 -3.21 7.61
CA SER A 155 -3.11 -4.58 7.48
C SER A 155 -4.06 -5.67 7.99
N GLU A 156 -4.97 -5.35 8.88
CA GLU A 156 -5.95 -6.27 9.48
C GLU A 156 -7.05 -6.59 8.45
N ILE A 157 -6.76 -7.51 7.50
CA ILE A 157 -7.62 -7.76 6.33
C ILE A 157 -7.90 -9.25 6.12
N SER A 158 -7.91 -10.03 7.19
CA SER A 158 -8.05 -11.49 7.11
C SER A 158 -9.39 -11.97 6.57
N GLY A 159 -10.46 -11.19 6.75
CA GLY A 159 -11.78 -11.46 6.16
C GLY A 159 -11.90 -11.07 4.68
N GLY A 160 -10.90 -10.38 4.12
CA GLY A 160 -10.92 -9.91 2.75
C GLY A 160 -11.49 -8.51 2.57
N CYS A 161 -11.39 -8.01 1.33
CA CYS A 161 -11.91 -6.69 0.94
C CYS A 161 -12.30 -6.70 -0.53
N GLU A 162 -13.45 -6.16 -0.88
CA GLU A 162 -13.91 -6.12 -2.27
C GLU A 162 -14.75 -4.89 -2.59
N ASN A 163 -14.66 -4.47 -3.86
CA ASN A 163 -15.45 -3.36 -4.40
C ASN A 163 -15.21 -2.05 -3.65
N VAL A 164 -13.97 -1.54 -3.72
CA VAL A 164 -13.59 -0.23 -3.17
C VAL A 164 -13.35 0.75 -4.32
N TYR A 165 -14.01 1.89 -4.27
CA TYR A 165 -13.91 2.94 -5.28
C TYR A 165 -13.53 4.26 -4.60
N ALA A 166 -12.34 4.79 -4.93
CA ALA A 166 -11.89 6.12 -4.48
C ALA A 166 -11.84 7.07 -5.68
N GLU A 167 -12.53 8.20 -5.60
CA GLU A 167 -12.60 9.13 -6.73
C GLU A 167 -12.66 10.59 -6.32
N ASN A 168 -12.17 11.47 -7.20
CA ASN A 168 -12.24 12.92 -7.03
C ASN A 168 -11.66 13.39 -5.68
N CYS A 169 -10.54 12.83 -5.27
CA CYS A 169 -9.88 13.19 -4.02
C CYS A 169 -8.63 14.05 -4.28
N GLU A 170 -8.29 14.86 -3.30
CA GLU A 170 -7.08 15.67 -3.28
C GLU A 170 -6.17 15.21 -2.15
N MET A 171 -4.88 15.06 -2.42
CA MET A 171 -3.90 14.62 -1.44
C MET A 171 -2.62 15.44 -1.58
N ASP A 172 -2.20 16.10 -0.52
CA ASP A 172 -0.98 16.91 -0.57
C ASP A 172 -0.35 17.08 0.81
N SER A 173 0.73 16.36 1.06
CA SER A 173 1.56 16.57 2.25
C SER A 173 2.93 15.92 2.08
N PRO A 174 4.00 16.57 2.54
CA PRO A 174 5.33 15.95 2.59
C PRO A 174 5.41 14.79 3.60
N HIS A 175 4.42 14.65 4.46
CA HIS A 175 4.33 13.63 5.50
C HIS A 175 3.37 12.51 5.10
N LEU A 176 2.40 12.77 4.21
CA LEU A 176 1.53 11.72 3.66
C LEU A 176 2.38 10.70 2.90
N GLU A 177 2.46 9.49 3.41
CA GLU A 177 3.45 8.55 2.89
C GLU A 177 3.01 7.89 1.57
N ARG A 178 1.76 7.47 1.43
CA ARG A 178 1.25 6.73 0.27
C ARG A 178 -0.15 7.19 -0.10
N ILE A 179 -0.47 7.10 -1.37
CA ILE A 179 -1.78 7.55 -1.88
C ILE A 179 -2.78 6.41 -1.87
N LEU A 180 -2.54 5.34 -2.64
CA LEU A 180 -3.25 4.06 -2.52
C LEU A 180 -2.29 3.01 -1.97
N ARG A 181 -2.66 2.43 -0.84
CA ARG A 181 -1.82 1.47 -0.14
C ARG A 181 -2.58 0.18 0.15
N ILE A 182 -2.02 -0.96 -0.26
CA ILE A 182 -2.49 -2.29 0.17
C ILE A 182 -1.35 -2.93 0.97
N LYS A 183 -1.61 -3.26 2.23
CA LYS A 183 -0.62 -3.84 3.14
C LYS A 183 -1.20 -5.06 3.84
N THR A 184 -0.53 -6.20 3.70
CA THR A 184 -0.91 -7.47 4.33
C THR A 184 0.29 -8.40 4.43
N ASN A 185 0.10 -9.58 4.99
CA ASN A 185 1.14 -10.60 5.10
C ASN A 185 0.51 -12.01 5.20
N ASN A 186 1.34 -13.03 5.28
CA ASN A 186 0.89 -14.42 5.36
C ASN A 186 0.42 -14.89 6.75
N CYS A 187 0.25 -13.97 7.72
CA CYS A 187 -0.52 -14.22 8.94
C CYS A 187 -2.02 -13.95 8.71
N ARG A 188 -2.34 -13.09 7.74
CA ARG A 188 -3.70 -12.59 7.48
C ARG A 188 -4.48 -13.52 6.57
N GLY A 189 -3.94 -13.90 5.42
CA GLY A 189 -4.75 -14.45 4.34
C GLY A 189 -5.67 -13.39 3.73
N GLY A 190 -6.82 -13.84 3.26
CA GLY A 190 -7.87 -12.98 2.70
C GLY A 190 -7.70 -12.67 1.21
N LEU A 191 -8.82 -12.36 0.57
CA LEU A 191 -8.90 -11.92 -0.81
C LEU A 191 -9.19 -10.42 -0.84
N ILE A 192 -8.32 -9.67 -1.50
CA ILE A 192 -8.47 -8.24 -1.76
C ILE A 192 -8.67 -8.07 -3.26
N GLN A 193 -9.84 -7.60 -3.67
CA GLN A 193 -10.18 -7.50 -5.09
C GLN A 193 -11.07 -6.31 -5.44
N ASN A 194 -11.02 -5.90 -6.71
CA ASN A 194 -11.84 -4.82 -7.26
C ASN A 194 -11.60 -3.51 -6.49
N ILE A 195 -10.35 -3.05 -6.46
CA ILE A 195 -9.93 -1.82 -5.79
C ILE A 195 -9.61 -0.79 -6.88
N HIS A 196 -10.36 0.28 -6.93
CA HIS A 196 -10.29 1.25 -8.01
C HIS A 196 -10.10 2.67 -7.47
N MET A 197 -9.07 3.36 -7.95
CA MET A 197 -8.83 4.78 -7.67
C MET A 197 -8.82 5.54 -8.99
N ARG A 198 -9.57 6.66 -9.05
CA ARG A 198 -9.62 7.49 -10.27
C ARG A 198 -9.77 8.97 -9.97
N LYS A 199 -9.26 9.81 -10.91
CA LYS A 199 -9.40 11.26 -10.83
C LYS A 199 -8.94 11.82 -9.48
N VAL A 200 -7.71 11.47 -9.09
CA VAL A 200 -7.10 11.94 -7.84
C VAL A 200 -5.92 12.85 -8.18
N THR A 201 -5.91 14.02 -7.55
CA THR A 201 -4.82 14.99 -7.69
C THR A 201 -3.93 14.92 -6.46
N VAL A 202 -2.63 14.68 -6.70
CA VAL A 202 -1.62 14.62 -5.65
C VAL A 202 -0.61 15.72 -5.85
N GLY A 203 -0.46 16.62 -4.87
CA GLY A 203 0.64 17.57 -4.83
C GLY A 203 1.94 16.84 -4.52
N GLN A 204 2.01 16.21 -3.37
CA GLN A 204 3.17 15.40 -2.99
C GLN A 204 2.79 14.27 -2.03
N CYS A 205 3.62 13.22 -2.05
CA CYS A 205 3.65 12.19 -1.02
C CYS A 205 5.09 11.72 -0.77
N LYS A 206 5.32 11.19 0.42
CA LYS A 206 6.67 10.86 0.89
C LYS A 206 7.23 9.58 0.25
N GLU A 207 6.42 8.56 0.03
CA GLU A 207 6.92 7.28 -0.44
C GLU A 207 6.41 6.91 -1.84
N ALA A 208 5.14 6.55 -2.01
CA ALA A 208 4.66 6.00 -3.27
C ALA A 208 3.22 6.41 -3.60
N VAL A 209 2.94 6.61 -4.89
CA VAL A 209 1.57 6.87 -5.35
C VAL A 209 0.75 5.59 -5.27
N LEU A 210 1.24 4.48 -5.78
CA LEU A 210 0.65 3.15 -5.56
C LEU A 210 1.64 2.26 -4.81
N LYS A 211 1.20 1.70 -3.67
CA LYS A 211 1.98 0.68 -2.94
C LYS A 211 1.15 -0.54 -2.62
N ILE A 212 1.60 -1.70 -3.09
CA ILE A 212 1.09 -3.02 -2.69
C ILE A 212 2.24 -3.74 -1.99
N ASN A 213 2.02 -4.20 -0.75
CA ASN A 213 3.04 -4.88 0.03
C ASN A 213 2.46 -6.10 0.77
N LEU A 214 2.83 -7.30 0.32
CA LEU A 214 2.44 -8.57 0.93
C LEU A 214 3.47 -9.10 1.95
N ASP A 215 4.56 -8.36 2.16
CA ASP A 215 5.57 -8.64 3.18
C ASP A 215 5.55 -7.56 4.27
N TYR A 216 4.34 -7.16 4.69
CA TYR A 216 4.15 -6.17 5.74
C TYR A 216 4.36 -6.79 7.13
N GLU A 217 5.12 -6.13 8.00
CA GLU A 217 5.48 -6.65 9.32
C GLU A 217 6.00 -8.11 9.29
N PRO A 218 7.08 -8.40 8.58
CA PRO A 218 7.56 -9.78 8.37
C PRO A 218 7.96 -10.51 9.66
N ARG A 219 8.15 -9.76 10.76
CA ARG A 219 8.50 -10.30 12.08
C ARG A 219 7.32 -10.38 13.04
N GLU A 220 6.10 -10.16 12.56
CA GLU A 220 4.92 -10.30 13.41
C GLU A 220 4.83 -11.71 14.03
N ALA A 221 4.56 -11.76 15.32
CA ALA A 221 4.33 -13.01 16.04
C ALA A 221 2.90 -13.52 15.77
N CYS A 222 2.79 -14.51 14.90
CA CYS A 222 1.51 -15.06 14.45
C CYS A 222 1.69 -16.46 13.85
N TYR A 223 0.60 -17.18 13.66
CA TYR A 223 0.58 -18.36 12.80
C TYR A 223 0.60 -17.95 11.33
N ARG A 224 1.51 -18.52 10.56
CA ARG A 224 1.76 -18.20 9.15
C ARG A 224 1.27 -19.30 8.21
N GLY A 225 1.27 -19.01 6.92
CA GLY A 225 0.85 -19.96 5.88
C GLY A 225 -0.51 -19.62 5.27
N PHE A 226 -1.06 -18.46 5.63
CA PHE A 226 -2.30 -17.93 5.07
C PHE A 226 -1.94 -16.90 3.99
N GLU A 227 -1.69 -17.36 2.77
CA GLU A 227 -1.26 -16.47 1.68
C GLU A 227 -2.41 -15.57 1.22
N PRO A 228 -2.28 -14.23 1.35
CA PRO A 228 -3.29 -13.30 0.85
C PRO A 228 -3.25 -13.23 -0.67
N THR A 229 -4.37 -12.83 -1.27
CA THR A 229 -4.45 -12.56 -2.70
C THR A 229 -4.90 -11.13 -2.94
N VAL A 230 -4.20 -10.42 -3.83
CA VAL A 230 -4.56 -9.07 -4.30
C VAL A 230 -4.75 -9.12 -5.81
N ARG A 231 -5.94 -8.77 -6.29
CA ARG A 231 -6.24 -8.78 -7.71
C ARG A 231 -7.23 -7.71 -8.14
N ASN A 232 -7.21 -7.41 -9.44
CA ASN A 232 -8.07 -6.41 -10.04
C ASN A 232 -8.00 -5.06 -9.31
N VAL A 233 -6.81 -4.47 -9.33
CA VAL A 233 -6.54 -3.15 -8.76
C VAL A 233 -6.28 -2.18 -9.90
N SER A 234 -6.99 -1.07 -9.95
CA SER A 234 -6.75 -0.05 -10.97
C SER A 234 -6.54 1.34 -10.38
N MET A 235 -5.66 2.08 -11.04
CA MET A 235 -5.44 3.50 -10.82
C MET A 235 -5.56 4.23 -12.16
N GLU A 236 -6.50 5.15 -12.29
CA GLU A 236 -6.79 5.84 -13.55
C GLU A 236 -6.93 7.36 -13.36
N ASP A 237 -6.40 8.13 -14.30
CA ASP A 237 -6.46 9.60 -14.27
C ASP A 237 -5.93 10.21 -12.96
N VAL A 238 -4.80 9.71 -12.46
CA VAL A 238 -4.14 10.20 -11.25
C VAL A 238 -2.89 10.99 -11.61
N THR A 239 -2.75 12.16 -10.99
CA THR A 239 -1.56 13.00 -11.13
C THR A 239 -0.82 13.14 -9.81
N CYS A 240 0.52 13.19 -9.84
CA CYS A 240 1.36 13.44 -8.67
C CYS A 240 2.53 14.33 -9.06
N GLN A 241 2.85 15.34 -8.24
CA GLN A 241 3.95 16.26 -8.54
C GLN A 241 5.27 15.86 -7.85
N LYS A 242 5.20 15.06 -6.77
CA LYS A 242 6.41 14.61 -6.06
C LYS A 242 6.17 13.35 -5.24
N SER A 243 7.05 12.35 -5.42
CA SER A 243 7.08 11.11 -4.62
C SER A 243 8.46 10.47 -4.68
N ASN A 244 8.71 9.45 -3.86
CA ASN A 244 9.91 8.62 -4.01
C ASN A 244 9.73 7.54 -5.10
N TYR A 245 8.55 6.95 -5.19
CA TYR A 245 8.19 5.94 -6.19
C TYR A 245 6.85 6.28 -6.83
N GLY A 246 6.72 6.07 -8.13
CA GLY A 246 5.42 6.09 -8.78
C GLY A 246 4.62 4.84 -8.39
N VAL A 247 5.15 3.66 -8.70
CA VAL A 247 4.54 2.36 -8.39
C VAL A 247 5.53 1.48 -7.63
N LEU A 248 5.11 0.94 -6.48
CA LEU A 248 5.91 0.04 -5.64
C LEU A 248 5.08 -1.20 -5.28
N ILE A 249 5.40 -2.34 -5.88
CA ILE A 249 4.72 -3.61 -5.64
C ILE A 249 5.71 -4.64 -5.09
N ILE A 250 5.35 -5.21 -3.94
CA ILE A 250 6.06 -6.31 -3.30
C ILE A 250 5.07 -7.46 -3.18
N GLY A 251 5.10 -8.35 -4.16
CA GLY A 251 4.27 -9.56 -4.21
C GLY A 251 4.76 -10.66 -3.27
N GLY A 252 4.06 -11.76 -3.25
CA GLY A 252 4.43 -12.94 -2.47
C GLY A 252 5.70 -13.62 -2.98
N ASN A 253 6.36 -14.34 -2.10
CA ASN A 253 7.58 -15.07 -2.46
C ASN A 253 7.31 -16.50 -2.97
N LYS A 254 6.17 -17.08 -2.59
CA LYS A 254 5.83 -18.48 -2.88
C LYS A 254 4.89 -18.64 -4.07
N VAL A 255 3.84 -17.84 -4.13
CA VAL A 255 2.77 -17.93 -5.13
C VAL A 255 2.55 -16.59 -5.84
N GLU A 256 2.01 -16.63 -7.05
CA GLU A 256 1.57 -15.44 -7.80
C GLU A 256 0.25 -14.94 -7.23
N ASN A 257 0.33 -14.14 -6.17
CA ASN A 257 -0.82 -13.67 -5.42
C ASN A 257 -1.07 -12.15 -5.54
N VAL A 258 -0.34 -11.47 -6.42
CA VAL A 258 -0.63 -10.11 -6.87
C VAL A 258 -0.77 -10.11 -8.38
N TYR A 259 -1.98 -9.89 -8.90
CA TYR A 259 -2.21 -9.92 -10.33
C TYR A 259 -3.38 -9.05 -10.79
N ASP A 260 -3.41 -8.78 -12.09
CA ASP A 260 -4.37 -7.87 -12.73
C ASP A 260 -4.33 -6.47 -12.10
N ILE A 261 -3.12 -5.89 -12.07
CA ILE A 261 -2.89 -4.52 -11.59
C ILE A 261 -2.74 -3.61 -12.79
N HIS A 262 -3.56 -2.57 -12.88
CA HIS A 262 -3.59 -1.67 -14.02
C HIS A 262 -3.44 -0.20 -13.60
N VAL A 263 -2.42 0.47 -14.11
CA VAL A 263 -2.22 1.92 -13.95
C VAL A 263 -2.37 2.57 -15.30
N LYS A 264 -3.39 3.42 -15.46
CA LYS A 264 -3.82 3.95 -16.75
C LYS A 264 -3.96 5.46 -16.72
N ASN A 265 -3.53 6.13 -17.82
CA ASN A 265 -3.66 7.58 -17.98
C ASN A 265 -3.13 8.38 -16.76
N CYS A 266 -2.03 7.97 -16.18
CA CYS A 266 -1.47 8.61 -14.99
C CYS A 266 -0.20 9.39 -15.33
N LYS A 267 0.00 10.49 -14.60
CA LYS A 267 1.19 11.32 -14.74
C LYS A 267 1.81 11.60 -13.37
N PHE A 268 3.02 11.10 -13.14
CA PHE A 268 3.78 11.31 -11.92
C PHE A 268 5.07 12.06 -12.23
N ASP A 269 5.14 13.29 -11.78
CA ASP A 269 6.34 14.11 -11.89
C ASP A 269 7.14 14.07 -10.57
N GLY A 270 8.39 14.53 -10.60
CA GLY A 270 9.22 14.61 -9.39
C GLY A 270 9.41 13.29 -8.63
N VAL A 271 9.40 12.16 -9.33
CA VAL A 271 9.71 10.84 -8.74
C VAL A 271 11.23 10.74 -8.55
N ILE A 272 11.67 10.58 -7.29
CA ILE A 272 13.07 10.77 -6.91
C ILE A 272 13.87 9.47 -6.97
N LYS A 273 13.32 8.36 -6.43
CA LYS A 273 14.09 7.11 -6.30
C LYS A 273 13.96 6.21 -7.51
N GLN A 274 12.75 5.77 -7.80
CA GLN A 274 12.52 4.81 -8.87
C GLN A 274 11.10 4.97 -9.45
N PRO A 275 10.95 5.07 -10.78
CA PRO A 275 9.63 5.19 -11.42
C PRO A 275 8.69 4.06 -11.03
N THR A 276 9.13 2.82 -11.26
CA THR A 276 8.38 1.61 -10.91
C THR A 276 9.31 0.57 -10.29
N LYS A 277 8.85 -0.09 -9.23
CA LYS A 277 9.52 -1.23 -8.63
C LYS A 277 8.51 -2.32 -8.38
N VAL A 278 8.63 -3.43 -9.10
CA VAL A 278 7.78 -4.61 -8.96
C VAL A 278 8.67 -5.78 -8.58
N THR A 279 8.42 -6.39 -7.44
CA THR A 279 9.20 -7.51 -6.89
C THR A 279 8.28 -8.61 -6.39
N GLY A 280 8.82 -9.81 -6.17
CA GLY A 280 8.04 -10.98 -5.80
C GLY A 280 7.28 -11.58 -6.99
N LYS A 281 6.46 -12.58 -6.73
CA LYS A 281 5.68 -13.27 -7.76
C LYS A 281 4.41 -12.49 -8.07
N THR A 282 4.41 -11.81 -9.23
CA THR A 282 3.31 -11.00 -9.72
C THR A 282 2.97 -11.41 -11.15
N ARG A 283 1.72 -11.20 -11.57
CA ARG A 283 1.25 -11.48 -12.92
C ARG A 283 0.37 -10.34 -13.43
N ASN A 284 0.43 -10.06 -14.71
CA ASN A 284 -0.42 -9.09 -15.38
C ASN A 284 -0.44 -7.71 -14.69
N VAL A 285 0.76 -7.13 -14.48
CA VAL A 285 0.91 -5.75 -14.03
C VAL A 285 1.09 -4.88 -15.27
N LYS A 286 0.12 -4.04 -15.59
CA LYS A 286 0.07 -3.26 -16.82
C LYS A 286 0.12 -1.76 -16.57
N PHE A 287 0.86 -1.09 -17.42
CA PHE A 287 0.97 0.37 -17.50
C PHE A 287 0.46 0.82 -18.87
N ASP A 288 -0.63 1.55 -18.89
CA ASP A 288 -1.24 2.09 -20.10
C ASP A 288 -1.25 3.61 -20.03
N ASN A 289 -0.45 4.26 -20.88
CA ASN A 289 -0.26 5.70 -20.84
C ASN A 289 0.15 6.22 -19.44
N LEU A 290 1.08 5.54 -18.78
CA LEU A 290 1.71 6.00 -17.53
C LEU A 290 2.96 6.81 -17.88
N ILE A 291 2.97 8.09 -17.55
CA ILE A 291 4.11 8.99 -17.74
C ILE A 291 4.75 9.28 -16.39
N ILE A 292 6.04 9.00 -16.24
CA ILE A 292 6.80 9.30 -15.02
C ILE A 292 8.01 10.14 -15.39
N ASN A 293 8.16 11.31 -14.76
CA ASN A 293 9.23 12.27 -15.02
C ASN A 293 9.37 12.58 -16.53
N GLY A 294 8.25 12.75 -17.23
CA GLY A 294 8.20 13.03 -18.66
C GLY A 294 8.43 11.83 -19.59
N SER A 295 8.70 10.64 -19.07
CA SER A 295 8.95 9.43 -19.86
C SER A 295 7.80 8.44 -19.75
N LEU A 296 7.40 7.84 -20.88
CA LEU A 296 6.42 6.76 -20.93
C LEU A 296 6.99 5.50 -20.26
N VAL A 297 6.25 4.92 -19.35
CA VAL A 297 6.60 3.64 -18.72
C VAL A 297 6.12 2.49 -19.62
N LEU A 298 7.05 1.70 -20.11
CA LEU A 298 6.76 0.52 -20.94
C LEU A 298 6.48 -0.72 -20.08
N ASN A 299 5.51 -1.51 -20.50
CA ASN A 299 5.32 -2.84 -19.93
C ASN A 299 6.53 -3.74 -20.25
N LYS A 300 6.67 -4.82 -19.50
CA LYS A 300 7.80 -5.73 -19.71
C LYS A 300 7.82 -6.30 -21.13
N GLU A 301 6.66 -6.68 -21.63
CA GLU A 301 6.46 -7.21 -22.99
C GLU A 301 6.68 -6.17 -24.12
N ASP A 302 6.49 -4.89 -23.83
CA ASP A 302 6.66 -3.80 -24.80
C ASP A 302 8.08 -3.24 -24.83
N ARG A 303 8.95 -3.74 -23.96
CA ARG A 303 10.34 -3.30 -23.92
C ARG A 303 11.10 -3.88 -25.13
N PRO A 304 11.96 -3.06 -25.77
CA PRO A 304 12.75 -3.56 -26.89
C PRO A 304 13.73 -4.66 -26.49
N TYR A 305 13.96 -4.82 -25.20
CA TYR A 305 14.86 -5.84 -24.64
C TYR A 305 14.26 -6.46 -23.39
N GLN A 306 14.43 -7.78 -23.22
CA GLN A 306 13.80 -8.53 -22.13
C GLN A 306 14.53 -8.37 -20.79
N THR A 307 15.83 -8.11 -20.82
CA THR A 307 16.66 -7.94 -19.65
C THR A 307 17.45 -6.64 -19.65
N TYR A 308 17.87 -6.21 -18.47
CA TYR A 308 18.72 -5.03 -18.33
C TYR A 308 20.09 -5.23 -19.00
N SER A 309 20.63 -6.45 -18.92
CA SER A 309 21.91 -6.80 -19.57
C SER A 309 21.83 -6.68 -21.07
N GLU A 310 20.76 -7.20 -21.68
CA GLU A 310 20.51 -7.09 -23.12
C GLU A 310 20.36 -5.62 -23.54
N TRP A 311 19.54 -4.83 -22.81
CA TRP A 311 19.37 -3.42 -23.07
C TRP A 311 20.70 -2.66 -22.96
N LEU A 312 21.50 -2.92 -21.93
CA LEU A 312 22.81 -2.28 -21.74
C LEU A 312 23.76 -2.62 -22.88
N THR A 313 23.84 -3.89 -23.25
CA THR A 313 24.69 -4.36 -24.36
C THR A 313 24.34 -3.66 -25.67
N HIS A 314 23.05 -3.64 -26.04
CA HIS A 314 22.60 -2.95 -27.25
C HIS A 314 22.81 -1.43 -27.18
N SER A 315 22.60 -0.83 -26.03
CA SER A 315 22.81 0.60 -25.81
C SER A 315 24.29 0.98 -26.01
N GLU A 316 25.22 0.18 -25.49
CA GLU A 316 26.64 0.36 -25.69
C GLU A 316 27.04 0.13 -27.16
N MET A 317 26.53 -0.90 -27.79
CA MET A 317 26.80 -1.16 -29.22
C MET A 317 26.29 -0.04 -30.14
N GLN A 318 25.15 0.58 -29.80
CA GLN A 318 24.64 1.74 -30.53
C GLN A 318 25.49 3.01 -30.29
N ARG A 319 25.89 3.24 -29.03
CA ARG A 319 26.72 4.39 -28.65
C ARG A 319 28.11 4.32 -29.23
N VAL A 320 28.69 3.13 -29.25
CA VAL A 320 30.06 2.87 -29.72
C VAL A 320 30.06 1.69 -30.69
N PRO A 321 29.76 1.92 -31.98
CA PRO A 321 29.69 0.83 -32.97
C PRO A 321 31.04 0.13 -33.18
N GLN A 322 32.13 0.74 -32.76
CA GLN A 322 33.47 0.21 -32.89
C GLN A 322 33.95 -0.31 -31.54
N SER A 323 33.99 -1.63 -31.37
CA SER A 323 34.32 -2.30 -30.09
C SER A 323 35.64 -1.83 -29.45
N TYR A 324 36.59 -1.35 -30.23
CA TYR A 324 37.86 -0.87 -29.72
C TYR A 324 37.80 0.58 -29.14
N LEU A 325 36.64 1.23 -29.16
CA LEU A 325 36.39 2.54 -28.57
C LEU A 325 35.49 2.49 -27.33
N LEU A 326 35.20 1.33 -26.77
CA LEU A 326 34.49 1.19 -25.49
C LEU A 326 35.21 1.98 -24.38
N ASP A 327 34.55 2.16 -23.26
CA ASP A 327 35.08 2.90 -22.10
C ASP A 327 35.36 4.39 -22.40
N PHE A 328 34.50 5.03 -23.24
CA PHE A 328 34.64 6.44 -23.63
C PHE A 328 35.98 6.80 -24.27
N SER A 329 36.70 5.82 -24.79
CA SER A 329 37.97 6.00 -25.42
C SER A 329 37.83 6.76 -26.77
N LYS A 330 38.65 7.76 -27.01
CA LYS A 330 38.69 8.49 -28.28
C LYS A 330 39.67 7.90 -29.31
N LYS A 331 40.44 6.93 -28.89
CA LYS A 331 41.44 6.23 -29.71
C LYS A 331 41.44 4.75 -29.38
N PRO A 332 41.82 3.86 -30.31
CA PRO A 332 42.02 2.46 -30.03
C PRO A 332 42.96 2.26 -28.82
N LYS A 333 42.43 1.74 -27.74
CA LYS A 333 43.18 1.47 -26.52
C LYS A 333 42.64 0.20 -25.87
N TRP A 334 43.51 -0.74 -25.65
CA TRP A 334 43.18 -1.94 -24.89
C TRP A 334 43.28 -1.63 -23.41
N SER A 335 42.21 -1.78 -22.66
CA SER A 335 42.18 -1.55 -21.21
C SER A 335 41.48 -2.69 -20.47
N TYR A 336 41.72 -2.79 -19.16
CA TYR A 336 41.04 -3.74 -18.29
C TYR A 336 39.52 -3.55 -18.31
N VAL A 337 39.04 -2.31 -18.28
CA VAL A 337 37.63 -1.97 -18.32
C VAL A 337 37.00 -2.46 -19.62
N MET A 338 37.62 -2.18 -20.76
CA MET A 338 37.17 -2.66 -22.07
C MET A 338 37.06 -4.19 -22.12
N GLY A 339 38.03 -4.91 -21.53
CA GLY A 339 38.00 -6.36 -21.44
C GLY A 339 36.79 -6.86 -20.67
N ILE A 340 36.44 -6.25 -19.52
CA ILE A 340 35.27 -6.58 -18.73
C ILE A 340 33.96 -6.27 -19.48
N GLU A 341 33.87 -5.12 -20.15
CA GLU A 341 32.69 -4.74 -20.94
C GLU A 341 32.45 -5.74 -22.08
N MET A 342 33.51 -6.12 -22.82
CA MET A 342 33.41 -7.10 -23.90
C MET A 342 33.05 -8.51 -23.39
N GLU A 343 33.60 -8.92 -22.26
CA GLU A 343 33.26 -10.19 -21.62
C GLU A 343 31.78 -10.22 -21.20
N GLY A 344 31.27 -9.15 -20.56
CA GLY A 344 29.87 -9.02 -20.22
C GLY A 344 28.93 -9.04 -21.43
N MET A 345 29.33 -8.41 -22.57
CA MET A 345 28.60 -8.47 -23.83
C MET A 345 28.59 -9.88 -24.42
N LEU A 346 29.72 -10.58 -24.37
CA LEU A 346 29.84 -11.94 -24.84
C LEU A 346 28.98 -12.91 -24.00
N ASP A 347 29.03 -12.79 -22.70
CA ASP A 347 28.21 -13.60 -21.79
C ASP A 347 26.71 -13.36 -22.04
N THR A 348 26.30 -12.11 -22.24
CA THR A 348 24.94 -11.77 -22.62
C THR A 348 24.55 -12.44 -23.95
N TYR A 349 25.39 -12.35 -24.97
CA TYR A 349 25.16 -12.97 -26.27
C TYR A 349 25.04 -14.53 -26.16
N LEU A 350 25.92 -15.16 -25.43
CA LEU A 350 25.92 -16.62 -25.26
C LEU A 350 24.66 -17.08 -24.50
N HIS A 351 24.25 -16.33 -23.48
CA HIS A 351 23.05 -16.62 -22.73
C HIS A 351 21.79 -16.63 -23.62
N TYR A 352 21.64 -15.65 -24.51
CA TYR A 352 20.47 -15.57 -25.39
C TYR A 352 20.56 -16.50 -26.61
N LYS A 353 21.76 -16.78 -27.12
CA LYS A 353 21.94 -17.69 -28.23
C LYS A 353 21.50 -19.11 -27.89
N ASP A 354 21.68 -19.54 -26.66
CA ASP A 354 21.34 -20.88 -26.20
C ASP A 354 19.85 -21.03 -25.81
N GLY A 355 19.03 -20.02 -26.00
CA GLY A 355 17.59 -20.05 -25.71
C GLY A 355 17.23 -20.28 -24.25
N LYS A 356 18.15 -20.03 -23.34
CA LYS A 356 17.92 -20.07 -21.89
C LYS A 356 17.45 -18.71 -21.41
N SER A 357 16.15 -18.47 -21.50
CA SER A 357 15.46 -17.29 -20.92
C SER A 357 14.91 -17.61 -19.54
#